data_38ca9dd33af5aa6f510d4e7e880165b2
#
_entry.id   38ca9dd33af5aa6f510d4e7e880165b2
#
_cell.length_a   1.000
_cell.length_b   1.000
_cell.length_c   1.000
_cell.angle_alpha   90.00
_cell.angle_beta   90.00
_cell.angle_gamma   90.00
#
_symmetry.space_group_name_H-M   'P 1'
#
loop_
_entity.id
_entity.type
_entity.pdbx_description
1 polymer ?
#
loop_
_entity_poly.entity_id
_entity_poly.type
_entity_poly.pdbx_seq_one_letter_code
_entity_poly.pdbx_strand_id
1 'polypeptide(L)'
;MGKRSRLSTPLLDGAVKLLLLGGGELGKEVAIEAQRLGAEVVVVDRYDWAPAMHVAHRRYVIDMLNPEAVKAVVGRERPDAVVPEIEAIAVDALEELEEEGYLIIPNAKAVKIAMNRVELRRFAAEVLGLPTTRYGFAESPDEAVDACDKVGYPCLLKPEMSSSGHGHAKVVEPSPSAVREAYEYSVRHARGKSRRVIIEEFVNLETEFTVLPYRYVSDGGVVTVTPEPVEHWRYGEYHYIESWQPSTKSREVIEKAKEIGRRVAEGLGGLGIFGVEVFLTKDGRVLFSEVAPRPHDTGMVTMVTQDLSEFAVHARCVLGLPVPEPRVLTPGASYAVYADEGNVWAPKFEGVYDALKIDGVNVRVFSKPFTYEGRRMLVVLARGETVEEAREKARRAASLIKITR
;
A
#
# COMPACT_ATOMS: atom_id res chain seq x y z
N MET A 1 -7.78 -1.75 -22.70
CA MET A 1 -8.99 -2.39 -22.15
C MET A 1 -10.20 -1.55 -22.52
N GLY A 2 -11.22 -2.16 -23.14
CA GLY A 2 -12.51 -1.49 -23.35
C GLY A 2 -13.38 -1.60 -22.11
N LYS A 3 -14.45 -0.80 -22.06
CA LYS A 3 -15.51 -0.95 -21.07
C LYS A 3 -16.06 -2.37 -21.08
N ARG A 4 -16.29 -2.94 -19.92
CA ARG A 4 -17.03 -4.18 -19.80
C ARG A 4 -18.52 -3.88 -19.71
N SER A 5 -19.27 -4.30 -20.71
CA SER A 5 -20.73 -4.20 -20.71
C SER A 5 -21.41 -5.39 -20.02
N ARG A 6 -20.65 -6.46 -19.75
CA ARG A 6 -21.20 -7.70 -19.18
C ARG A 6 -20.24 -8.29 -18.15
N LEU A 7 -20.77 -8.72 -17.04
CA LEU A 7 -20.14 -9.59 -16.05
C LEU A 7 -20.79 -10.98 -16.19
N SER A 8 -20.13 -12.01 -15.66
CA SER A 8 -20.59 -13.39 -15.81
C SER A 8 -20.56 -14.13 -14.46
N THR A 9 -20.94 -15.40 -14.48
CA THR A 9 -20.86 -16.27 -13.31
C THR A 9 -19.47 -16.87 -13.21
N PRO A 10 -18.79 -16.79 -12.05
CA PRO A 10 -17.50 -17.44 -11.84
C PRO A 10 -17.54 -18.94 -12.13
N LEU A 11 -16.42 -19.52 -12.56
CA LEU A 11 -16.21 -20.94 -12.82
C LEU A 11 -17.01 -21.50 -14.03
N LEU A 12 -17.75 -20.67 -14.74
CA LEU A 12 -18.44 -21.05 -15.96
C LEU A 12 -17.77 -20.42 -17.19
N ASP A 13 -18.11 -20.90 -18.37
CA ASP A 13 -17.60 -20.39 -19.63
C ASP A 13 -17.88 -18.89 -19.78
N GLY A 14 -16.84 -18.14 -20.13
CA GLY A 14 -16.91 -16.68 -20.24
C GLY A 14 -16.84 -15.94 -18.91
N ALA A 15 -16.44 -16.61 -17.81
CA ALA A 15 -16.16 -15.94 -16.54
C ALA A 15 -15.09 -14.87 -16.69
N VAL A 16 -15.33 -13.71 -16.08
CA VAL A 16 -14.29 -12.67 -15.94
C VAL A 16 -13.34 -13.08 -14.84
N LYS A 17 -12.09 -13.34 -15.19
CA LYS A 17 -11.08 -13.90 -14.29
C LYS A 17 -10.01 -12.88 -13.93
N LEU A 18 -9.78 -12.69 -12.65
CA LEU A 18 -8.70 -11.87 -12.09
C LEU A 18 -7.66 -12.78 -11.44
N LEU A 19 -6.38 -12.49 -11.66
CA LEU A 19 -5.27 -13.16 -11.00
C LEU A 19 -4.54 -12.13 -10.13
N LEU A 20 -4.60 -12.30 -8.81
CA LEU A 20 -3.92 -11.46 -7.85
C LEU A 20 -2.52 -12.03 -7.58
N LEU A 21 -1.49 -11.21 -7.81
CA LEU A 21 -0.10 -11.49 -7.41
C LEU A 21 0.15 -10.86 -6.05
N GLY A 22 -0.02 -11.65 -5.02
CA GLY A 22 -0.04 -11.29 -3.60
C GLY A 22 -1.39 -11.63 -2.98
N GLY A 23 -1.36 -12.43 -1.91
CA GLY A 23 -2.54 -12.91 -1.20
C GLY A 23 -2.69 -12.32 0.20
N GLY A 24 -2.15 -11.12 0.45
CA GLY A 24 -2.24 -10.44 1.73
C GLY A 24 -3.65 -9.99 2.11
N GLU A 25 -3.74 -9.26 3.22
CA GLU A 25 -5.01 -8.73 3.74
C GLU A 25 -5.71 -7.77 2.77
N LEU A 26 -4.94 -6.95 2.05
CA LEU A 26 -5.51 -6.02 1.06
C LEU A 26 -6.03 -6.79 -0.15
N GLY A 27 -5.25 -7.73 -0.67
CA GLY A 27 -5.69 -8.63 -1.74
C GLY A 27 -6.94 -9.44 -1.38
N LYS A 28 -7.13 -9.80 -0.08
CA LYS A 28 -8.36 -10.45 0.39
C LYS A 28 -9.58 -9.55 0.22
N GLU A 29 -9.50 -8.28 0.59
CA GLU A 29 -10.61 -7.35 0.45
C GLU A 29 -10.88 -7.04 -1.04
N VAL A 30 -9.83 -6.91 -1.88
CA VAL A 30 -9.98 -6.80 -3.35
C VAL A 30 -10.70 -8.02 -3.93
N ALA A 31 -10.31 -9.23 -3.51
CA ALA A 31 -10.94 -10.47 -3.95
C ALA A 31 -12.43 -10.51 -3.58
N ILE A 32 -12.79 -10.13 -2.35
CA ILE A 32 -14.19 -10.06 -1.89
C ILE A 32 -14.99 -9.08 -2.73
N GLU A 33 -14.47 -7.87 -2.96
CA GLU A 33 -15.18 -6.86 -3.75
C GLU A 33 -15.31 -7.27 -5.23
N ALA A 34 -14.30 -7.91 -5.80
CA ALA A 34 -14.39 -8.44 -7.16
C ALA A 34 -15.44 -9.56 -7.28
N GLN A 35 -15.51 -10.46 -6.29
CA GLN A 35 -16.51 -11.54 -6.26
C GLN A 35 -17.94 -11.03 -6.08
N ARG A 36 -18.14 -9.93 -5.34
CA ARG A 36 -19.47 -9.26 -5.25
C ARG A 36 -20.00 -8.83 -6.63
N LEU A 37 -19.07 -8.58 -7.57
CA LEU A 37 -19.36 -8.22 -8.96
C LEU A 37 -19.32 -9.41 -9.92
N GLY A 38 -19.25 -10.65 -9.40
CA GLY A 38 -19.28 -11.87 -10.21
C GLY A 38 -17.95 -12.23 -10.86
N ALA A 39 -16.82 -11.66 -10.43
CA ALA A 39 -15.52 -12.04 -10.96
C ALA A 39 -15.01 -13.35 -10.34
N GLU A 40 -14.36 -14.16 -11.18
CA GLU A 40 -13.57 -15.29 -10.74
C GLU A 40 -12.21 -14.81 -10.29
N VAL A 41 -11.79 -15.20 -9.07
CA VAL A 41 -10.52 -14.74 -8.49
C VAL A 41 -9.57 -15.92 -8.25
N VAL A 42 -8.37 -15.76 -8.80
CA VAL A 42 -7.22 -16.65 -8.58
C VAL A 42 -6.18 -15.88 -7.77
N VAL A 43 -5.62 -16.49 -6.74
CA VAL A 43 -4.63 -15.85 -5.86
C VAL A 43 -3.31 -16.61 -5.92
N VAL A 44 -2.23 -15.86 -6.04
CA VAL A 44 -0.84 -16.36 -6.00
C VAL A 44 -0.11 -15.73 -4.84
N ASP A 45 0.58 -16.52 -4.02
CA ASP A 45 1.47 -16.02 -2.96
C ASP A 45 2.64 -17.00 -2.74
N ARG A 46 3.65 -16.57 -1.98
CA ARG A 46 4.84 -17.38 -1.64
C ARG A 46 4.59 -18.45 -0.57
N TYR A 47 3.48 -18.37 0.16
CA TYR A 47 3.12 -19.32 1.21
C TYR A 47 1.64 -19.69 1.15
N ASP A 48 1.33 -20.91 1.54
CA ASP A 48 -0.06 -21.41 1.57
C ASP A 48 -0.86 -20.75 2.70
N TRP A 49 -2.18 -20.67 2.50
CA TRP A 49 -3.11 -20.05 3.44
C TRP A 49 -2.89 -18.53 3.62
N ALA A 50 -2.33 -17.87 2.62
CA ALA A 50 -2.33 -16.41 2.60
C ALA A 50 -3.77 -15.86 2.69
N PRO A 51 -4.00 -14.71 3.33
CA PRO A 51 -5.34 -14.16 3.60
C PRO A 51 -6.35 -14.24 2.44
N ALA A 52 -5.96 -13.82 1.25
CA ALA A 52 -6.83 -13.84 0.07
C ALA A 52 -7.11 -15.27 -0.46
N MET A 53 -6.24 -16.24 -0.16
CA MET A 53 -6.46 -17.63 -0.57
C MET A 53 -7.67 -18.27 0.11
N HIS A 54 -8.11 -17.75 1.27
CA HIS A 54 -9.29 -18.24 1.98
C HIS A 54 -10.60 -17.92 1.25
N VAL A 55 -10.59 -16.94 0.36
CA VAL A 55 -11.77 -16.50 -0.38
C VAL A 55 -11.62 -16.68 -1.90
N ALA A 56 -10.47 -17.10 -2.37
CA ALA A 56 -10.20 -17.31 -3.78
C ALA A 56 -10.89 -18.55 -4.34
N HIS A 57 -11.25 -18.54 -5.62
CA HIS A 57 -11.75 -19.73 -6.33
C HIS A 57 -10.63 -20.75 -6.60
N ARG A 58 -9.41 -20.24 -6.88
CA ARG A 58 -8.19 -21.06 -7.01
C ARG A 58 -7.00 -20.34 -6.41
N ARG A 59 -5.99 -21.10 -5.99
CA ARG A 59 -4.78 -20.58 -5.38
C ARG A 59 -3.54 -21.31 -5.87
N TYR A 60 -2.42 -20.58 -5.89
CA TYR A 60 -1.10 -21.10 -6.22
C TYR A 60 -0.06 -20.61 -5.23
N VAL A 61 0.83 -21.50 -4.85
CA VAL A 61 2.01 -21.18 -4.00
C VAL A 61 3.25 -21.27 -4.87
N ILE A 62 3.88 -20.13 -5.15
CA ILE A 62 5.09 -20.04 -5.97
C ILE A 62 6.03 -18.99 -5.41
N ASP A 63 7.29 -19.02 -5.81
CA ASP A 63 8.18 -17.89 -5.64
C ASP A 63 7.83 -16.83 -6.71
N MET A 64 7.18 -15.75 -6.29
CA MET A 64 6.78 -14.65 -7.19
C MET A 64 7.96 -13.78 -7.67
N LEU A 65 9.17 -13.98 -7.14
CA LEU A 65 10.39 -13.39 -7.68
C LEU A 65 10.99 -14.22 -8.83
N ASN A 66 10.43 -15.41 -9.09
CA ASN A 66 10.81 -16.23 -10.24
C ASN A 66 9.91 -15.90 -11.45
N PRO A 67 10.45 -15.28 -12.52
CA PRO A 67 9.69 -14.86 -13.69
C PRO A 67 8.96 -16.03 -14.37
N GLU A 68 9.62 -17.19 -14.51
CA GLU A 68 9.06 -18.35 -15.18
C GLU A 68 7.87 -18.94 -14.39
N ALA A 69 7.94 -18.94 -13.05
CA ALA A 69 6.84 -19.39 -12.22
C ALA A 69 5.61 -18.48 -12.35
N VAL A 70 5.82 -17.15 -12.39
CA VAL A 70 4.73 -16.19 -12.60
C VAL A 70 4.09 -16.38 -13.98
N LYS A 71 4.90 -16.43 -15.05
CA LYS A 71 4.41 -16.63 -16.43
C LYS A 71 3.67 -17.96 -16.58
N ALA A 72 4.16 -19.03 -15.97
CA ALA A 72 3.53 -20.34 -16.03
C ALA A 72 2.11 -20.34 -15.44
N VAL A 73 1.89 -19.67 -14.30
CA VAL A 73 0.57 -19.55 -13.68
C VAL A 73 -0.35 -18.67 -14.53
N VAL A 74 0.13 -17.52 -15.01
CA VAL A 74 -0.65 -16.62 -15.89
C VAL A 74 -1.05 -17.34 -17.19
N GLY A 75 -0.11 -18.02 -17.84
CA GLY A 75 -0.36 -18.79 -19.07
C GLY A 75 -1.35 -19.95 -18.87
N ARG A 76 -1.32 -20.60 -17.70
CA ARG A 76 -2.29 -21.65 -17.33
C ARG A 76 -3.68 -21.10 -17.10
N GLU A 77 -3.78 -20.01 -16.30
CA GLU A 77 -5.07 -19.44 -15.91
C GLU A 77 -5.70 -18.55 -16.96
N ARG A 78 -4.89 -17.92 -17.80
CA ARG A 78 -5.32 -16.98 -18.85
C ARG A 78 -6.32 -15.94 -18.30
N PRO A 79 -5.92 -15.17 -17.27
CA PRO A 79 -6.80 -14.20 -16.65
C PRO A 79 -7.11 -13.03 -17.59
N ASP A 80 -8.24 -12.39 -17.38
CA ASP A 80 -8.60 -11.13 -18.04
C ASP A 80 -7.78 -9.93 -17.53
N ALA A 81 -7.30 -10.02 -16.29
CA ALA A 81 -6.35 -9.07 -15.73
C ALA A 81 -5.47 -9.74 -14.66
N VAL A 82 -4.20 -9.33 -14.62
CA VAL A 82 -3.24 -9.64 -13.56
C VAL A 82 -3.11 -8.41 -12.68
N VAL A 83 -3.23 -8.60 -11.37
CA VAL A 83 -3.31 -7.51 -10.38
C VAL A 83 -2.19 -7.69 -9.37
N PRO A 84 -1.11 -6.90 -9.46
CA PRO A 84 -0.07 -6.86 -8.42
C PRO A 84 -0.60 -6.27 -7.11
N GLU A 85 -0.50 -7.05 -6.03
CA GLU A 85 -0.96 -6.67 -4.68
C GLU A 85 0.16 -6.55 -3.66
N ILE A 86 1.39 -6.86 -4.07
CA ILE A 86 2.61 -6.70 -3.26
C ILE A 86 3.76 -6.23 -4.14
N GLU A 87 4.83 -5.74 -3.51
CA GLU A 87 6.03 -5.26 -4.20
C GLU A 87 7.04 -6.37 -4.54
N ALA A 88 6.97 -7.54 -3.89
CA ALA A 88 7.92 -8.64 -4.08
C ALA A 88 7.51 -9.55 -5.26
N ILE A 89 7.58 -9.01 -6.48
CA ILE A 89 7.19 -9.67 -7.73
C ILE A 89 8.33 -9.50 -8.75
N ALA A 90 8.49 -10.48 -9.64
CA ALA A 90 9.38 -10.38 -10.79
C ALA A 90 8.82 -9.36 -11.81
N VAL A 91 9.33 -8.13 -11.78
CA VAL A 91 8.85 -7.04 -12.64
C VAL A 91 9.09 -7.34 -14.12
N ASP A 92 10.21 -7.96 -14.44
CA ASP A 92 10.53 -8.34 -15.83
C ASP A 92 9.44 -9.28 -16.41
N ALA A 93 8.90 -10.19 -15.58
CA ALA A 93 7.78 -11.03 -15.99
C ALA A 93 6.50 -10.22 -16.28
N LEU A 94 6.25 -9.13 -15.53
CA LEU A 94 5.10 -8.27 -15.79
C LEU A 94 5.27 -7.51 -17.10
N GLU A 95 6.46 -7.02 -17.41
CA GLU A 95 6.78 -6.34 -18.68
C GLU A 95 6.58 -7.29 -19.86
N GLU A 96 7.13 -8.52 -19.80
CA GLU A 96 6.95 -9.54 -20.83
C GLU A 96 5.47 -9.92 -21.03
N LEU A 97 4.72 -10.09 -19.94
CA LEU A 97 3.29 -10.40 -20.02
C LEU A 97 2.46 -9.25 -20.64
N GLU A 98 2.84 -7.97 -20.40
CA GLU A 98 2.21 -6.84 -21.10
C GLU A 98 2.51 -6.89 -22.61
N GLU A 99 3.75 -7.21 -23.00
CA GLU A 99 4.13 -7.39 -24.41
C GLU A 99 3.37 -8.56 -25.08
N GLU A 100 3.09 -9.62 -24.34
CA GLU A 100 2.26 -10.75 -24.78
C GLU A 100 0.76 -10.41 -24.86
N GLY A 101 0.36 -9.21 -24.40
CA GLY A 101 -1.02 -8.71 -24.46
C GLY A 101 -1.86 -8.98 -23.22
N TYR A 102 -1.28 -9.47 -22.13
CA TYR A 102 -1.98 -9.54 -20.85
C TYR A 102 -2.18 -8.15 -20.26
N LEU A 103 -3.30 -7.96 -19.59
CA LEU A 103 -3.61 -6.71 -18.92
C LEU A 103 -3.08 -6.74 -17.50
N ILE A 104 -2.08 -5.91 -17.19
CA ILE A 104 -1.52 -5.73 -15.85
C ILE A 104 -2.13 -4.45 -15.26
N ILE A 105 -2.70 -4.52 -14.06
CA ILE A 105 -3.34 -3.37 -13.40
C ILE A 105 -2.89 -3.26 -11.94
N PRO A 106 -2.20 -2.15 -11.60
CA PRO A 106 -1.63 -1.13 -12.48
C PRO A 106 -0.53 -1.70 -13.39
N ASN A 107 -0.11 -0.94 -14.37
CA ASN A 107 0.84 -1.40 -15.38
C ASN A 107 2.23 -1.77 -14.79
N ALA A 108 3.01 -2.58 -15.50
CA ALA A 108 4.34 -3.03 -15.06
C ALA A 108 5.29 -1.85 -14.77
N LYS A 109 5.23 -0.76 -15.56
CA LYS A 109 6.01 0.46 -15.34
C LYS A 109 5.74 1.07 -13.96
N ALA A 110 4.48 1.15 -13.53
CA ALA A 110 4.13 1.70 -12.22
C ALA A 110 4.70 0.84 -11.08
N VAL A 111 4.60 -0.48 -11.21
CA VAL A 111 5.18 -1.42 -10.24
C VAL A 111 6.70 -1.27 -10.19
N LYS A 112 7.37 -1.20 -11.32
CA LYS A 112 8.83 -1.05 -11.45
C LYS A 112 9.35 0.21 -10.74
N ILE A 113 8.73 1.36 -11.03
CA ILE A 113 9.12 2.64 -10.44
C ILE A 113 8.86 2.63 -8.93
N ALA A 114 7.70 2.15 -8.48
CA ALA A 114 7.32 2.15 -7.08
C ALA A 114 8.18 1.23 -6.21
N MET A 115 8.73 0.14 -6.78
CA MET A 115 9.60 -0.79 -6.05
C MET A 115 10.99 -0.25 -5.77
N ASN A 116 11.47 0.71 -6.56
CA ASN A 116 12.82 1.25 -6.47
C ASN A 116 12.78 2.68 -5.94
N ARG A 117 13.26 2.89 -4.69
CA ARG A 117 13.22 4.21 -4.04
C ARG A 117 14.01 5.29 -4.77
N VAL A 118 15.10 4.92 -5.42
CA VAL A 118 15.94 5.85 -6.19
C VAL A 118 15.18 6.32 -7.43
N GLU A 119 14.65 5.36 -8.20
CA GLU A 119 13.86 5.66 -9.40
C GLU A 119 12.58 6.42 -9.04
N LEU A 120 11.91 6.04 -7.98
CA LEU A 120 10.70 6.72 -7.50
C LEU A 120 10.98 8.17 -7.10
N ARG A 121 12.10 8.42 -6.38
CA ARG A 121 12.46 9.77 -5.97
C ARG A 121 12.82 10.65 -7.17
N ARG A 122 13.58 10.13 -8.12
CA ARG A 122 13.88 10.83 -9.37
C ARG A 122 12.62 11.10 -10.18
N PHE A 123 11.77 10.11 -10.31
CA PHE A 123 10.50 10.26 -11.01
C PHE A 123 9.64 11.36 -10.38
N ALA A 124 9.46 11.36 -9.08
CA ALA A 124 8.67 12.37 -8.38
C ALA A 124 9.29 13.76 -8.48
N ALA A 125 10.58 13.91 -8.20
CA ALA A 125 11.25 15.20 -8.13
C ALA A 125 11.64 15.76 -9.51
N GLU A 126 12.25 14.93 -10.37
CA GLU A 126 12.89 15.38 -11.60
C GLU A 126 11.95 15.29 -12.82
N VAL A 127 11.08 14.26 -12.87
CA VAL A 127 10.13 14.09 -13.98
C VAL A 127 8.83 14.81 -13.70
N LEU A 128 8.25 14.63 -12.51
CA LEU A 128 6.98 15.24 -12.15
C LEU A 128 7.15 16.63 -11.50
N GLY A 129 8.35 17.02 -11.07
CA GLY A 129 8.59 18.29 -10.39
C GLY A 129 7.75 18.47 -9.12
N LEU A 130 7.55 17.38 -8.35
CA LEU A 130 6.80 17.41 -7.11
C LEU A 130 7.67 17.91 -5.94
N PRO A 131 7.09 18.57 -4.95
CA PRO A 131 7.79 18.85 -3.71
C PRO A 131 8.10 17.53 -2.98
N THR A 132 9.38 17.30 -2.69
CA THR A 132 9.89 16.13 -1.97
C THR A 132 10.80 16.58 -0.82
N THR A 133 11.19 15.64 0.04
CA THR A 133 12.35 15.84 0.93
C THR A 133 13.60 16.16 0.11
N ARG A 134 14.58 16.89 0.67
CA ARG A 134 15.92 16.97 0.09
C ARG A 134 16.52 15.58 0.08
N TYR A 135 17.23 15.22 -0.98
CA TYR A 135 17.76 13.87 -1.13
C TYR A 135 19.10 13.84 -1.84
N GLY A 136 19.82 12.75 -1.67
CA GLY A 136 21.01 12.37 -2.38
C GLY A 136 21.10 10.86 -2.52
N PHE A 137 22.04 10.39 -3.32
CA PHE A 137 22.29 8.97 -3.53
C PHE A 137 23.74 8.65 -3.25
N ALA A 138 24.04 7.41 -2.84
CA ALA A 138 25.39 6.92 -2.61
C ALA A 138 25.49 5.44 -2.97
N GLU A 139 26.64 5.06 -3.54
CA GLU A 139 27.01 3.68 -3.82
C GLU A 139 28.24 3.24 -3.01
N SER A 140 28.81 4.17 -2.24
CA SER A 140 29.95 3.93 -1.33
C SER A 140 29.76 4.68 -0.01
N PRO A 141 30.47 4.27 1.08
CA PRO A 141 30.42 4.97 2.35
C PRO A 141 30.86 6.44 2.28
N ASP A 142 31.86 6.74 1.42
CA ASP A 142 32.36 8.11 1.28
C ASP A 142 31.38 9.01 0.53
N GLU A 143 30.76 8.50 -0.54
CA GLU A 143 29.66 9.20 -1.21
C GLU A 143 28.47 9.45 -0.25
N ALA A 144 28.20 8.51 0.66
CA ALA A 144 27.14 8.71 1.66
C ALA A 144 27.44 9.86 2.61
N VAL A 145 28.71 10.05 3.03
CA VAL A 145 29.13 11.21 3.83
C VAL A 145 28.90 12.50 3.05
N ASP A 146 29.37 12.59 1.79
CA ASP A 146 29.17 13.75 0.94
C ASP A 146 27.68 14.07 0.71
N ALA A 147 26.87 13.03 0.54
CA ALA A 147 25.43 13.19 0.34
C ALA A 147 24.71 13.66 1.62
N CYS A 148 25.07 13.11 2.79
CA CYS A 148 24.52 13.57 4.07
C CYS A 148 24.87 15.03 4.34
N ASP A 149 26.10 15.46 4.05
CA ASP A 149 26.53 16.85 4.23
C ASP A 149 25.75 17.82 3.32
N LYS A 150 25.40 17.40 2.10
CA LYS A 150 24.56 18.18 1.17
C LYS A 150 23.10 18.20 1.55
N VAL A 151 22.56 17.07 2.00
CA VAL A 151 21.16 16.94 2.44
C VAL A 151 20.93 17.68 3.76
N GLY A 152 21.92 17.63 4.65
CA GLY A 152 21.89 18.19 6.00
C GLY A 152 21.45 17.15 7.04
N TYR A 153 21.67 17.51 8.31
CA TYR A 153 21.33 16.65 9.44
C TYR A 153 20.14 17.19 10.23
N PRO A 154 19.31 16.32 10.83
CA PRO A 154 19.33 14.87 10.73
C PRO A 154 19.01 14.38 9.32
N CYS A 155 19.63 13.25 8.92
CA CYS A 155 19.31 12.58 7.66
C CYS A 155 18.95 11.11 7.88
N LEU A 156 18.25 10.53 6.90
CA LEU A 156 17.79 9.14 6.92
C LEU A 156 18.34 8.41 5.70
N LEU A 157 19.11 7.36 5.93
CA LEU A 157 19.62 6.46 4.90
C LEU A 157 18.65 5.29 4.73
N LYS A 158 18.29 4.99 3.49
CA LYS A 158 17.38 3.89 3.16
C LYS A 158 17.98 3.08 2.00
N PRO A 159 17.92 1.74 2.03
CA PRO A 159 18.35 0.95 0.87
C PRO A 159 17.44 1.22 -0.33
N GLU A 160 17.97 1.05 -1.53
CA GLU A 160 17.24 1.21 -2.79
C GLU A 160 15.96 0.37 -2.82
N MET A 161 16.02 -0.86 -2.31
CA MET A 161 14.87 -1.77 -2.23
C MET A 161 14.75 -2.35 -0.82
N SER A 162 13.67 -2.05 -0.13
CA SER A 162 13.26 -2.67 1.14
C SER A 162 11.78 -2.35 1.41
N SER A 163 11.21 -2.92 2.47
CA SER A 163 9.83 -2.61 2.88
C SER A 163 9.77 -2.44 4.40
N SER A 164 8.72 -1.78 4.89
CA SER A 164 8.41 -1.65 6.31
C SER A 164 9.56 -1.12 7.17
N GLY A 165 10.32 -0.16 6.66
CA GLY A 165 11.43 0.46 7.40
C GLY A 165 12.70 -0.38 7.56
N HIS A 166 12.75 -1.60 6.99
CA HIS A 166 13.95 -2.44 7.08
C HIS A 166 15.14 -1.77 6.41
N GLY A 167 16.27 -1.73 7.12
CA GLY A 167 17.51 -1.10 6.65
C GLY A 167 17.53 0.43 6.71
N HIS A 168 16.51 1.06 7.29
CA HIS A 168 16.55 2.50 7.53
C HIS A 168 17.49 2.83 8.69
N ALA A 169 18.35 3.82 8.50
CA ALA A 169 19.28 4.30 9.53
C ALA A 169 19.27 5.82 9.58
N LYS A 170 19.04 6.36 10.79
CA LYS A 170 19.02 7.81 11.05
C LYS A 170 20.37 8.26 11.57
N VAL A 171 20.91 9.32 10.99
CA VAL A 171 22.08 10.03 11.49
C VAL A 171 21.67 11.42 11.94
N VAL A 172 21.92 11.71 13.22
CA VAL A 172 21.39 12.93 13.87
C VAL A 172 22.36 14.11 13.69
N GLU A 173 23.67 13.85 13.78
CA GLU A 173 24.70 14.89 13.77
C GLU A 173 25.77 14.57 12.74
N PRO A 174 26.52 15.59 12.26
CA PRO A 174 27.65 15.38 11.36
C PRO A 174 28.71 14.46 11.97
N SER A 175 28.76 13.23 11.50
CA SER A 175 29.73 12.22 11.95
C SER A 175 30.04 11.26 10.79
N PRO A 176 31.19 11.42 10.10
CA PRO A 176 31.56 10.54 9.01
C PRO A 176 31.59 9.05 9.37
N SER A 177 31.96 8.70 10.60
CA SER A 177 31.91 7.31 11.08
C SER A 177 30.48 6.78 11.20
N ALA A 178 29.58 7.58 11.82
CA ALA A 178 28.17 7.21 11.96
C ALA A 178 27.48 7.08 10.60
N VAL A 179 27.79 7.94 9.64
CA VAL A 179 27.25 7.84 8.27
C VAL A 179 27.72 6.57 7.58
N ARG A 180 29.03 6.22 7.68
CA ARG A 180 29.55 4.97 7.10
C ARG A 180 28.90 3.73 7.72
N GLU A 181 28.72 3.71 9.03
CA GLU A 181 28.00 2.64 9.73
C GLU A 181 26.55 2.53 9.27
N ALA A 182 25.84 3.66 9.16
CA ALA A 182 24.48 3.73 8.67
C ALA A 182 24.34 3.23 7.21
N TYR A 183 25.31 3.59 6.35
CA TYR A 183 25.36 3.12 4.98
C TYR A 183 25.53 1.58 4.93
N GLU A 184 26.52 1.03 5.64
CA GLU A 184 26.76 -0.43 5.68
C GLU A 184 25.59 -1.18 6.29
N TYR A 185 24.91 -0.60 7.30
CA TYR A 185 23.68 -1.14 7.84
C TYR A 185 22.59 -1.19 6.77
N SER A 186 22.36 -0.09 6.04
CA SER A 186 21.35 -0.02 4.99
C SER A 186 21.60 -1.03 3.88
N VAL A 187 22.84 -1.12 3.38
CA VAL A 187 23.24 -2.08 2.35
C VAL A 187 23.05 -3.53 2.79
N ARG A 188 23.41 -3.85 4.05
CA ARG A 188 23.27 -5.21 4.60
C ARG A 188 21.82 -5.67 4.68
N HIS A 189 20.88 -4.74 4.86
CA HIS A 189 19.44 -5.03 4.98
C HIS A 189 18.66 -4.76 3.68
N ALA A 190 19.36 -4.43 2.59
CA ALA A 190 18.73 -4.26 1.29
C ALA A 190 18.16 -5.58 0.76
N ARG A 191 17.10 -5.50 -0.02
CA ARG A 191 16.68 -6.61 -0.87
C ARG A 191 17.51 -6.61 -2.15
N GLY A 192 18.03 -7.77 -2.52
CA GLY A 192 18.89 -7.92 -3.71
C GLY A 192 20.35 -7.61 -3.42
N LYS A 193 21.12 -7.32 -4.48
CA LYS A 193 22.57 -7.12 -4.42
C LYS A 193 23.01 -5.65 -4.59
N SER A 194 22.07 -4.74 -4.68
CA SER A 194 22.37 -3.32 -4.87
C SER A 194 23.07 -2.74 -3.63
N ARG A 195 24.09 -1.94 -3.87
CA ARG A 195 24.76 -1.14 -2.84
C ARG A 195 24.26 0.31 -2.82
N ARG A 196 23.30 0.66 -3.67
CA ARG A 196 22.75 2.00 -3.74
C ARG A 196 21.83 2.30 -2.56
N VAL A 197 22.05 3.45 -1.96
CA VAL A 197 21.30 3.98 -0.82
C VAL A 197 20.77 5.36 -1.18
N ILE A 198 19.53 5.65 -0.81
CA ILE A 198 18.99 7.01 -0.84
C ILE A 198 19.20 7.64 0.53
N ILE A 199 19.66 8.89 0.54
CA ILE A 199 19.80 9.73 1.71
C ILE A 199 18.74 10.83 1.62
N GLU A 200 17.94 10.99 2.66
CA GLU A 200 16.87 12.00 2.70
C GLU A 200 16.97 12.85 3.96
N GLU A 201 16.55 14.12 3.89
CA GLU A 201 16.38 14.93 5.09
C GLU A 201 15.35 14.28 6.03
N PHE A 202 15.64 14.27 7.30
CA PHE A 202 14.69 13.84 8.31
C PHE A 202 13.76 14.99 8.66
N VAL A 203 12.51 14.93 8.17
CA VAL A 203 11.51 15.98 8.38
C VAL A 203 10.75 15.81 9.68
N ASN A 204 10.44 16.94 10.32
CA ASN A 204 9.61 16.96 11.52
C ASN A 204 8.14 16.96 11.11
N LEU A 205 7.48 15.81 11.23
CA LEU A 205 6.12 15.62 10.77
C LEU A 205 5.10 16.24 11.74
N GLU A 206 4.07 16.87 11.18
CA GLU A 206 2.82 17.19 11.85
C GLU A 206 1.84 16.04 11.72
N THR A 207 1.67 15.54 10.49
CA THR A 207 0.85 14.36 10.18
C THR A 207 1.25 13.78 8.81
N GLU A 208 0.70 12.62 8.49
CA GLU A 208 0.85 11.96 7.19
C GLU A 208 -0.52 11.76 6.55
N PHE A 209 -0.55 11.80 5.21
CA PHE A 209 -1.73 11.47 4.42
C PHE A 209 -1.45 10.28 3.52
N THR A 210 -2.47 9.48 3.29
CA THR A 210 -2.55 8.63 2.11
C THR A 210 -3.64 9.17 1.20
N VAL A 211 -3.23 9.66 0.05
CA VAL A 211 -4.13 10.00 -1.04
C VAL A 211 -4.35 8.75 -1.86
N LEU A 212 -5.58 8.47 -2.24
CA LEU A 212 -5.99 7.26 -2.96
C LEU A 212 -6.50 7.60 -4.38
N PRO A 213 -5.68 8.24 -5.25
CA PRO A 213 -6.09 8.49 -6.61
C PRO A 213 -6.29 7.17 -7.35
N TYR A 214 -7.29 7.14 -8.22
CA TYR A 214 -7.55 5.98 -9.06
C TYR A 214 -7.82 6.39 -10.51
N ARG A 215 -7.54 5.46 -11.41
CA ARG A 215 -7.70 5.65 -12.85
C ARG A 215 -8.56 4.53 -13.43
N TYR A 216 -9.55 4.91 -14.20
CA TYR A 216 -10.46 3.97 -14.83
C TYR A 216 -10.87 4.42 -16.24
N VAL A 217 -11.42 3.51 -17.04
CA VAL A 217 -11.89 3.80 -18.39
C VAL A 217 -13.33 4.30 -18.33
N SER A 218 -13.57 5.54 -18.74
CA SER A 218 -14.90 6.14 -18.93
C SER A 218 -15.29 6.21 -20.41
N ASP A 219 -16.43 6.84 -20.71
CA ASP A 219 -16.88 7.07 -22.10
C ASP A 219 -15.93 7.94 -22.90
N GLY A 220 -15.26 8.90 -22.25
CA GLY A 220 -14.34 9.85 -22.88
C GLY A 220 -12.87 9.46 -22.82
N GLY A 221 -12.53 8.24 -22.35
CA GLY A 221 -11.14 7.79 -22.17
C GLY A 221 -10.78 7.50 -20.73
N VAL A 222 -9.49 7.51 -20.40
CA VAL A 222 -9.03 7.30 -19.03
C VAL A 222 -9.22 8.55 -18.19
N VAL A 223 -9.88 8.39 -17.05
CA VAL A 223 -10.13 9.46 -16.07
C VAL A 223 -9.33 9.17 -14.81
N THR A 224 -8.73 10.24 -14.24
CA THR A 224 -8.10 10.21 -12.91
C THR A 224 -9.01 10.94 -11.92
N VAL A 225 -9.33 10.28 -10.82
CA VAL A 225 -10.12 10.85 -9.72
C VAL A 225 -9.28 10.77 -8.46
N THR A 226 -9.33 11.83 -7.66
CA THR A 226 -8.58 11.92 -6.40
C THR A 226 -9.54 12.25 -5.27
N PRO A 227 -10.02 11.25 -4.54
CA PRO A 227 -10.98 11.46 -3.45
C PRO A 227 -10.33 12.13 -2.22
N GLU A 228 -11.13 12.37 -1.20
CA GLU A 228 -10.69 12.92 0.07
C GLU A 228 -9.60 12.03 0.71
N PRO A 229 -8.45 12.60 1.14
CA PRO A 229 -7.35 11.81 1.66
C PRO A 229 -7.69 11.15 3.00
N VAL A 230 -6.96 10.10 3.31
CA VAL A 230 -6.91 9.48 4.64
C VAL A 230 -5.77 10.12 5.42
N GLU A 231 -6.05 10.65 6.59
CA GLU A 231 -5.03 11.13 7.53
C GLU A 231 -4.62 9.96 8.42
N HIS A 232 -3.32 9.80 8.71
CA HIS A 232 -2.85 8.68 9.52
C HIS A 232 -1.67 9.04 10.40
N TRP A 233 -1.42 8.16 11.38
CA TRP A 233 -0.33 8.29 12.34
C TRP A 233 0.45 6.98 12.44
N ARG A 234 1.79 7.10 12.50
CA ARG A 234 2.69 5.99 12.75
C ARG A 234 3.19 6.03 14.19
N TYR A 235 3.36 4.88 14.81
CA TYR A 235 3.98 4.76 16.10
C TYR A 235 5.48 4.47 15.93
N GLY A 236 6.32 5.21 16.66
CA GLY A 236 7.74 5.21 16.38
C GLY A 236 8.01 5.80 14.99
N GLU A 237 9.01 5.28 14.29
CA GLU A 237 9.39 5.80 12.97
C GLU A 237 8.78 5.02 11.80
N TYR A 238 8.22 3.81 12.03
CA TYR A 238 7.91 2.90 10.92
C TYR A 238 6.59 2.14 11.00
N HIS A 239 5.96 2.05 12.20
CA HIS A 239 4.76 1.23 12.36
C HIS A 239 3.50 2.07 12.21
N TYR A 240 2.74 1.81 11.13
CA TYR A 240 1.38 2.32 11.00
C TYR A 240 0.54 1.85 12.17
N ILE A 241 -0.20 2.76 12.79
CA ILE A 241 -1.04 2.43 13.93
C ILE A 241 -2.50 2.78 13.72
N GLU A 242 -2.79 4.00 13.29
CA GLU A 242 -4.16 4.45 13.09
C GLU A 242 -4.32 5.34 11.84
N SER A 243 -5.50 5.30 11.24
CA SER A 243 -5.91 6.26 10.23
C SER A 243 -7.36 6.70 10.43
N TRP A 244 -7.72 7.86 9.87
CA TRP A 244 -9.06 8.43 10.03
C TRP A 244 -9.47 9.26 8.83
N GLN A 245 -10.78 9.44 8.69
CA GLN A 245 -11.47 10.33 7.77
C GLN A 245 -12.71 10.93 8.45
N PRO A 246 -13.10 12.18 8.06
CA PRO A 246 -12.36 13.09 7.18
C PRO A 246 -11.08 13.61 7.83
N SER A 247 -10.17 14.19 7.04
CA SER A 247 -9.00 14.86 7.57
C SER A 247 -9.39 16.10 8.37
N THR A 248 -8.61 16.38 9.43
CA THR A 248 -8.81 17.55 10.30
C THR A 248 -8.02 18.78 9.84
N LYS A 249 -7.29 18.67 8.74
CA LYS A 249 -6.40 19.73 8.23
C LYS A 249 -7.15 20.74 7.36
N SER A 250 -6.50 21.88 7.12
CA SER A 250 -7.08 22.95 6.31
C SER A 250 -7.33 22.48 4.85
N ARG A 251 -8.34 23.06 4.22
CA ARG A 251 -8.67 22.77 2.81
C ARG A 251 -7.47 22.96 1.88
N GLU A 252 -6.65 23.97 2.13
CA GLU A 252 -5.45 24.25 1.33
C GLU A 252 -4.44 23.09 1.39
N VAL A 253 -4.20 22.54 2.58
CA VAL A 253 -3.31 21.38 2.77
C VAL A 253 -3.87 20.15 2.07
N ILE A 254 -5.16 19.90 2.22
CA ILE A 254 -5.87 18.77 1.58
C ILE A 254 -5.74 18.86 0.05
N GLU A 255 -6.01 20.01 -0.54
CA GLU A 255 -5.92 20.18 -2.00
C GLU A 255 -4.49 20.02 -2.52
N LYS A 256 -3.47 20.51 -1.78
CA LYS A 256 -2.06 20.25 -2.13
C LYS A 256 -1.73 18.75 -2.10
N ALA A 257 -2.19 18.02 -1.09
CA ALA A 257 -2.00 16.58 -1.01
C ALA A 257 -2.71 15.85 -2.18
N LYS A 258 -3.95 16.22 -2.49
CA LYS A 258 -4.72 15.67 -3.62
C LYS A 258 -4.02 15.92 -4.95
N GLU A 259 -3.48 17.12 -5.15
CA GLU A 259 -2.76 17.47 -6.38
C GLU A 259 -1.48 16.63 -6.55
N ILE A 260 -0.72 16.40 -5.47
CA ILE A 260 0.42 15.48 -5.49
C ILE A 260 -0.03 14.08 -5.91
N GLY A 261 -1.07 13.55 -5.26
CA GLY A 261 -1.62 12.22 -5.58
C GLY A 261 -2.06 12.09 -7.03
N ARG A 262 -2.81 13.09 -7.54
CA ARG A 262 -3.27 13.14 -8.94
C ARG A 262 -2.11 13.08 -9.91
N ARG A 263 -1.09 13.92 -9.73
CA ARG A 263 0.08 13.98 -10.62
C ARG A 263 0.90 12.70 -10.60
N VAL A 264 1.02 12.06 -9.44
CA VAL A 264 1.70 10.75 -9.33
C VAL A 264 0.96 9.68 -10.12
N ALA A 265 -0.36 9.54 -9.94
CA ALA A 265 -1.16 8.54 -10.64
C ALA A 265 -1.16 8.76 -12.17
N GLU A 266 -1.29 10.02 -12.62
CA GLU A 266 -1.23 10.36 -14.04
C GLU A 266 0.15 10.08 -14.65
N GLY A 267 1.22 10.42 -13.95
CA GLY A 267 2.59 10.20 -14.42
C GLY A 267 3.00 8.73 -14.48
N LEU A 268 2.56 7.92 -13.52
CA LEU A 268 2.77 6.47 -13.54
C LEU A 268 1.94 5.80 -14.66
N GLY A 269 0.77 6.34 -14.94
CA GLY A 269 -0.12 5.75 -15.94
C GLY A 269 -0.84 4.51 -15.44
N GLY A 270 -1.34 3.69 -16.37
CA GLY A 270 -2.10 2.48 -16.03
C GLY A 270 -3.51 2.76 -15.50
N LEU A 271 -4.16 1.75 -14.98
CA LEU A 271 -5.49 1.79 -14.36
C LEU A 271 -5.39 1.28 -12.92
N GLY A 272 -6.47 1.41 -12.14
CA GLY A 272 -6.51 0.98 -10.75
C GLY A 272 -6.27 2.09 -9.76
N ILE A 273 -6.11 1.74 -8.50
CA ILE A 273 -5.87 2.68 -7.40
C ILE A 273 -4.37 2.76 -7.08
N PHE A 274 -3.96 3.92 -6.57
CA PHE A 274 -2.60 4.17 -6.09
C PHE A 274 -2.67 4.70 -4.66
N GLY A 275 -1.90 4.11 -3.75
CA GLY A 275 -1.73 4.63 -2.40
C GLY A 275 -0.55 5.59 -2.36
N VAL A 276 -0.81 6.90 -2.40
CA VAL A 276 0.24 7.93 -2.43
C VAL A 276 0.41 8.53 -1.04
N GLU A 277 1.55 8.29 -0.43
CA GLU A 277 1.89 8.87 0.88
C GLU A 277 2.43 10.29 0.72
N VAL A 278 1.91 11.19 1.54
CA VAL A 278 2.23 12.62 1.53
C VAL A 278 2.48 13.09 2.97
N PHE A 279 3.56 13.80 3.19
CA PHE A 279 3.92 14.37 4.48
C PHE A 279 3.37 15.79 4.62
N LEU A 280 2.81 16.10 5.78
CA LEU A 280 2.67 17.46 6.26
C LEU A 280 3.70 17.67 7.37
N THR A 281 4.62 18.60 7.16
CA THR A 281 5.65 18.94 8.13
C THR A 281 5.19 20.05 9.08
N LYS A 282 5.79 20.16 10.26
CA LYS A 282 5.46 21.21 11.23
C LYS A 282 5.76 22.63 10.75
N ASP A 283 6.64 22.78 9.75
CA ASP A 283 6.90 24.04 9.06
C ASP A 283 5.95 24.30 7.85
N GLY A 284 4.91 23.45 7.70
CA GLY A 284 3.81 23.65 6.75
C GLY A 284 4.09 23.19 5.32
N ARG A 285 5.18 22.46 5.06
CA ARG A 285 5.45 21.86 3.74
C ARG A 285 4.58 20.63 3.54
N VAL A 286 4.02 20.49 2.32
CA VAL A 286 3.31 19.30 1.87
C VAL A 286 4.20 18.59 0.85
N LEU A 287 4.70 17.40 1.18
CA LEU A 287 5.77 16.74 0.44
C LEU A 287 5.34 15.33 0.01
N PHE A 288 5.64 14.95 -1.23
CA PHE A 288 5.55 13.56 -1.65
C PHE A 288 6.54 12.69 -0.86
N SER A 289 6.06 11.54 -0.41
CA SER A 289 6.87 10.54 0.31
C SER A 289 7.09 9.27 -0.53
N GLU A 290 6.04 8.49 -0.72
CA GLU A 290 6.09 7.17 -1.36
C GLU A 290 4.80 6.89 -2.14
N VAL A 291 4.81 5.89 -3.02
CA VAL A 291 3.60 5.37 -3.68
C VAL A 291 3.59 3.85 -3.70
N ALA A 292 2.44 3.28 -3.38
CA ALA A 292 2.12 1.88 -3.64
C ALA A 292 1.16 1.82 -4.84
N PRO A 293 1.49 1.10 -5.92
CA PRO A 293 0.61 0.96 -7.09
C PRO A 293 -0.47 -0.10 -6.81
N ARG A 294 -1.24 0.08 -5.75
CA ARG A 294 -2.26 -0.83 -5.21
C ARG A 294 -3.04 -0.15 -4.09
N PRO A 295 -4.11 -0.77 -3.55
CA PRO A 295 -4.72 -0.34 -2.30
C PRO A 295 -3.71 -0.23 -1.15
N HIS A 296 -3.94 0.68 -0.23
CA HIS A 296 -3.02 1.00 0.85
C HIS A 296 -3.59 0.59 2.22
N ASP A 297 -2.75 0.10 3.12
CA ASP A 297 -3.19 -0.37 4.43
C ASP A 297 -3.85 0.71 5.30
N THR A 298 -3.43 1.97 5.16
CA THR A 298 -4.07 3.10 5.83
C THR A 298 -5.46 3.39 5.28
N GLY A 299 -5.72 3.03 4.02
CA GLY A 299 -7.00 3.19 3.35
C GLY A 299 -8.09 2.20 3.81
N MET A 300 -7.76 1.20 4.64
CA MET A 300 -8.77 0.29 5.22
C MET A 300 -9.89 1.03 5.94
N VAL A 301 -9.65 2.22 6.47
CA VAL A 301 -10.68 3.05 7.09
C VAL A 301 -11.83 3.38 6.12
N THR A 302 -11.59 3.42 4.82
CA THR A 302 -12.61 3.67 3.79
C THR A 302 -13.74 2.64 3.80
N MET A 303 -13.51 1.44 4.34
CA MET A 303 -14.54 0.41 4.50
C MET A 303 -15.68 0.82 5.44
N VAL A 304 -15.46 1.80 6.29
CA VAL A 304 -16.50 2.28 7.23
C VAL A 304 -16.84 3.75 7.08
N THR A 305 -16.01 4.53 6.38
CA THR A 305 -16.21 5.96 6.20
C THR A 305 -16.87 6.32 4.86
N GLN A 306 -16.69 5.51 3.82
CA GLN A 306 -17.11 5.84 2.46
C GLN A 306 -18.20 4.91 1.93
N ASP A 307 -18.93 5.40 0.92
CA ASP A 307 -19.91 4.59 0.16
C ASP A 307 -19.25 3.55 -0.75
N LEU A 308 -18.00 3.80 -1.19
CA LEU A 308 -17.15 2.84 -1.89
C LEU A 308 -15.79 2.79 -1.19
N SER A 309 -15.44 1.63 -0.66
CA SER A 309 -14.09 1.43 -0.11
C SER A 309 -13.02 1.49 -1.20
N GLU A 310 -11.77 1.74 -0.83
CA GLU A 310 -10.64 1.68 -1.76
C GLU A 310 -10.57 0.35 -2.53
N PHE A 311 -10.98 -0.75 -1.90
CA PHE A 311 -11.03 -2.09 -2.50
C PHE A 311 -12.13 -2.21 -3.55
N ALA A 312 -13.32 -1.67 -3.26
CA ALA A 312 -14.42 -1.59 -4.21
C ALA A 312 -14.07 -0.71 -5.41
N VAL A 313 -13.40 0.42 -5.17
CA VAL A 313 -12.85 1.31 -6.21
C VAL A 313 -11.87 0.54 -7.09
N HIS A 314 -10.87 -0.12 -6.48
CA HIS A 314 -9.86 -0.88 -7.22
C HIS A 314 -10.47 -2.01 -8.03
N ALA A 315 -11.35 -2.82 -7.44
CA ALA A 315 -12.05 -3.91 -8.13
C ALA A 315 -12.84 -3.40 -9.34
N ARG A 316 -13.52 -2.26 -9.23
CA ARG A 316 -14.23 -1.66 -10.38
C ARG A 316 -13.27 -1.17 -11.46
N CYS A 317 -12.16 -0.53 -11.09
CA CYS A 317 -11.13 -0.13 -12.06
C CYS A 317 -10.59 -1.33 -12.84
N VAL A 318 -10.25 -2.41 -12.13
CA VAL A 318 -9.72 -3.66 -12.72
C VAL A 318 -10.76 -4.32 -13.62
N LEU A 319 -12.02 -4.29 -13.24
CA LEU A 319 -13.11 -4.87 -14.03
C LEU A 319 -13.57 -3.98 -15.19
N GLY A 320 -13.01 -2.78 -15.36
CA GLY A 320 -13.40 -1.84 -16.42
C GLY A 320 -14.81 -1.28 -16.23
N LEU A 321 -15.26 -1.15 -14.98
CA LEU A 321 -16.57 -0.63 -14.59
C LEU A 321 -16.50 0.86 -14.25
N PRO A 322 -17.63 1.59 -14.30
CA PRO A 322 -17.69 2.98 -13.84
C PRO A 322 -17.36 3.11 -12.36
N VAL A 323 -16.57 4.13 -12.02
CA VAL A 323 -16.19 4.41 -10.63
C VAL A 323 -16.51 5.87 -10.31
N PRO A 324 -17.69 6.16 -9.72
CA PRO A 324 -17.99 7.51 -9.21
C PRO A 324 -17.02 7.86 -8.07
N GLU A 325 -16.83 9.17 -7.84
CA GLU A 325 -16.00 9.63 -6.73
C GLU A 325 -16.60 9.17 -5.40
N PRO A 326 -15.85 8.42 -4.56
CA PRO A 326 -16.32 7.98 -3.25
C PRO A 326 -16.61 9.17 -2.34
N ARG A 327 -17.71 9.09 -1.61
CA ARG A 327 -18.13 10.11 -0.66
C ARG A 327 -17.90 9.64 0.76
N VAL A 328 -17.30 10.49 1.58
CA VAL A 328 -17.23 10.27 3.03
C VAL A 328 -18.62 10.46 3.62
N LEU A 329 -19.17 9.42 4.19
CA LEU A 329 -20.55 9.38 4.74
C LEU A 329 -20.56 9.66 6.24
N THR A 330 -19.50 9.30 6.96
CA THR A 330 -19.41 9.41 8.41
C THR A 330 -17.96 9.51 8.85
N PRO A 331 -17.66 10.22 9.95
CA PRO A 331 -16.35 10.14 10.56
C PRO A 331 -16.04 8.71 10.99
N GLY A 332 -14.79 8.30 10.78
CA GLY A 332 -14.35 6.98 11.18
C GLY A 332 -12.84 6.89 11.33
N ALA A 333 -12.41 5.83 12.01
CA ALA A 333 -11.00 5.53 12.24
C ALA A 333 -10.71 4.04 12.11
N SER A 334 -9.46 3.71 11.81
CA SER A 334 -8.93 2.36 11.89
C SER A 334 -7.78 2.31 12.89
N TYR A 335 -7.60 1.15 13.52
CA TYR A 335 -6.49 0.88 14.41
C TYR A 335 -5.94 -0.52 14.15
N ALA A 336 -4.65 -0.61 13.81
CA ALA A 336 -3.99 -1.87 13.50
C ALA A 336 -3.57 -2.61 14.79
N VAL A 337 -3.76 -3.93 14.81
CA VAL A 337 -3.33 -4.78 15.93
C VAL A 337 -2.23 -5.72 15.44
N TYR A 338 -1.12 -5.69 16.14
CA TYR A 338 0.10 -6.42 15.85
C TYR A 338 0.30 -7.59 16.82
N ALA A 339 0.99 -8.62 16.36
CA ALA A 339 1.39 -9.71 17.23
C ALA A 339 2.59 -9.28 18.09
N ASP A 340 2.49 -9.50 19.39
CA ASP A 340 3.56 -9.26 20.35
C ASP A 340 4.54 -10.43 20.40
N GLU A 341 4.06 -11.65 20.07
CA GLU A 341 4.86 -12.87 20.06
C GLU A 341 5.03 -13.42 18.64
N GLY A 342 6.24 -13.90 18.35
CA GLY A 342 6.56 -14.60 17.11
C GLY A 342 6.28 -16.11 17.16
N ASN A 343 6.25 -16.74 15.98
CA ASN A 343 6.19 -18.19 15.78
C ASN A 343 4.94 -18.89 16.32
N VAL A 344 3.82 -18.20 16.45
CA VAL A 344 2.52 -18.83 16.76
C VAL A 344 1.87 -19.26 15.46
N TRP A 345 1.66 -20.57 15.30
CA TRP A 345 0.89 -21.15 14.21
C TRP A 345 -0.59 -21.19 14.57
N ALA A 346 -1.46 -20.85 13.60
CA ALA A 346 -2.90 -20.79 13.77
C ALA A 346 -3.34 -19.96 15.01
N PRO A 347 -2.92 -18.68 15.09
CA PRO A 347 -3.17 -17.85 16.26
C PRO A 347 -4.66 -17.64 16.49
N LYS A 348 -5.04 -17.50 17.76
CA LYS A 348 -6.40 -17.18 18.18
C LYS A 348 -6.52 -15.68 18.51
N PHE A 349 -7.74 -15.17 18.43
CA PHE A 349 -8.06 -13.77 18.67
C PHE A 349 -9.10 -13.67 19.79
N GLU A 350 -8.66 -13.44 21.00
CA GLU A 350 -9.51 -13.28 22.18
C GLU A 350 -9.97 -11.81 22.31
N GLY A 351 -11.12 -11.57 22.95
CA GLY A 351 -11.64 -10.22 23.19
C GLY A 351 -12.41 -9.60 22.02
N VAL A 352 -12.44 -10.22 20.85
CA VAL A 352 -13.20 -9.72 19.67
C VAL A 352 -14.69 -9.55 20.00
N TYR A 353 -15.26 -10.45 20.80
CA TYR A 353 -16.64 -10.35 21.26
C TYR A 353 -16.92 -9.05 22.03
N ASP A 354 -16.02 -8.68 22.95
CA ASP A 354 -16.18 -7.46 23.74
C ASP A 354 -15.87 -6.19 22.92
N ALA A 355 -14.91 -6.26 22.02
CA ALA A 355 -14.65 -5.19 21.08
C ALA A 355 -15.89 -4.86 20.21
N LEU A 356 -16.57 -5.88 19.72
CA LEU A 356 -17.79 -5.73 18.89
C LEU A 356 -19.03 -5.25 19.65
N LYS A 357 -19.02 -5.23 20.99
CA LYS A 357 -20.08 -4.57 21.79
C LYS A 357 -20.01 -3.04 21.75
N ILE A 358 -18.88 -2.49 21.36
CA ILE A 358 -18.71 -1.04 21.22
C ILE A 358 -19.44 -0.61 19.96
N ASP A 359 -20.43 0.27 20.12
CA ASP A 359 -21.24 0.75 19.00
C ASP A 359 -20.39 1.40 17.89
N GLY A 360 -20.69 1.07 16.63
CA GLY A 360 -19.97 1.55 15.47
C GLY A 360 -18.64 0.83 15.17
N VAL A 361 -18.23 -0.16 16.00
CA VAL A 361 -16.99 -0.93 15.81
C VAL A 361 -17.21 -2.13 14.88
N ASN A 362 -16.23 -2.35 14.02
CA ASN A 362 -16.06 -3.54 13.19
C ASN A 362 -14.63 -4.06 13.35
N VAL A 363 -14.42 -5.35 13.10
CA VAL A 363 -13.10 -5.99 13.13
C VAL A 363 -12.88 -6.74 11.81
N ARG A 364 -11.65 -6.65 11.29
CA ARG A 364 -11.19 -7.44 10.14
C ARG A 364 -10.00 -8.28 10.58
N VAL A 365 -10.25 -9.57 10.84
CA VAL A 365 -9.18 -10.55 11.07
C VAL A 365 -8.60 -10.94 9.72
N PHE A 366 -7.30 -10.75 9.55
CA PHE A 366 -6.64 -11.03 8.27
C PHE A 366 -6.50 -12.53 7.98
N SER A 367 -6.57 -13.35 8.99
CA SER A 367 -6.45 -14.81 8.88
C SER A 367 -5.06 -15.26 8.39
N LYS A 368 -4.01 -14.55 8.79
CA LYS A 368 -2.62 -14.97 8.54
C LYS A 368 -2.32 -16.25 9.34
N PRO A 369 -1.73 -17.30 8.73
CA PRO A 369 -1.60 -18.61 9.36
C PRO A 369 -0.57 -18.66 10.49
N PHE A 370 0.32 -17.69 10.60
CA PHE A 370 1.35 -17.64 11.64
C PHE A 370 1.68 -16.19 12.03
N THR A 371 2.27 -16.01 13.22
CA THR A 371 2.77 -14.72 13.69
C THR A 371 4.29 -14.63 13.57
N TYR A 372 4.78 -13.42 13.50
CA TYR A 372 6.11 -13.00 13.93
C TYR A 372 5.94 -11.69 14.68
N GLU A 373 6.86 -11.35 15.55
CA GLU A 373 6.82 -10.11 16.32
C GLU A 373 6.65 -8.91 15.39
N GLY A 374 5.69 -8.03 15.70
CA GLY A 374 5.34 -6.89 14.87
C GLY A 374 4.57 -7.24 13.59
N ARG A 375 4.06 -8.47 13.43
CA ARG A 375 3.17 -8.79 12.31
C ARG A 375 1.78 -8.25 12.56
N ARG A 376 1.28 -7.41 11.63
CA ARG A 376 -0.11 -6.93 11.66
C ARG A 376 -1.07 -8.08 11.37
N MET A 377 -1.99 -8.37 12.30
CA MET A 377 -2.85 -9.55 12.27
C MET A 377 -4.32 -9.24 12.06
N LEU A 378 -4.77 -8.05 12.44
CA LEU A 378 -6.12 -7.56 12.24
C LEU A 378 -6.16 -6.03 12.26
N VAL A 379 -7.28 -5.45 11.85
CA VAL A 379 -7.60 -4.04 11.99
C VAL A 379 -8.96 -3.89 12.66
N VAL A 380 -9.05 -2.96 13.58
CA VAL A 380 -10.30 -2.47 14.14
C VAL A 380 -10.70 -1.24 13.36
N LEU A 381 -11.97 -1.17 12.96
CA LEU A 381 -12.59 -0.07 12.26
C LEU A 381 -13.71 0.48 13.15
N ALA A 382 -13.79 1.79 13.30
CA ALA A 382 -14.84 2.41 14.11
C ALA A 382 -15.45 3.64 13.43
N ARG A 383 -16.74 3.85 13.64
CA ARG A 383 -17.46 5.07 13.27
C ARG A 383 -17.81 5.86 14.53
N GLY A 384 -17.88 7.18 14.41
CA GLY A 384 -18.29 8.08 15.48
C GLY A 384 -19.00 9.30 14.92
N GLU A 385 -19.54 10.15 15.81
CA GLU A 385 -20.07 11.46 15.44
C GLU A 385 -18.96 12.44 15.08
N THR A 386 -17.78 12.24 15.67
CA THR A 386 -16.54 12.97 15.36
C THR A 386 -15.39 12.01 15.08
N VAL A 387 -14.31 12.52 14.47
CA VAL A 387 -13.07 11.77 14.24
C VAL A 387 -12.45 11.35 15.57
N GLU A 388 -12.45 12.21 16.57
CA GLU A 388 -11.89 11.95 17.89
C GLU A 388 -12.61 10.78 18.59
N GLU A 389 -13.95 10.76 18.52
CA GLU A 389 -14.77 9.66 19.06
C GLU A 389 -14.47 8.36 18.33
N ALA A 390 -14.40 8.38 16.99
CA ALA A 390 -14.09 7.21 16.20
C ALA A 390 -12.70 6.65 16.54
N ARG A 391 -11.69 7.51 16.67
CA ARG A 391 -10.32 7.13 17.07
C ARG A 391 -10.29 6.53 18.47
N GLU A 392 -11.02 7.10 19.43
CA GLU A 392 -11.10 6.56 20.79
C GLU A 392 -11.77 5.17 20.80
N LYS A 393 -12.88 5.01 20.09
CA LYS A 393 -13.57 3.71 19.93
C LYS A 393 -12.65 2.66 19.30
N ALA A 394 -11.91 3.02 18.25
CA ALA A 394 -11.00 2.11 17.58
C ALA A 394 -9.86 1.64 18.51
N ARG A 395 -9.22 2.58 19.24
CA ARG A 395 -8.15 2.27 20.20
C ARG A 395 -8.68 1.41 21.36
N ARG A 396 -9.81 1.79 21.93
CA ARG A 396 -10.45 1.01 23.00
C ARG A 396 -10.78 -0.41 22.56
N ALA A 397 -11.39 -0.58 21.40
CA ALA A 397 -11.71 -1.89 20.87
C ALA A 397 -10.44 -2.72 20.59
N ALA A 398 -9.41 -2.10 20.00
CA ALA A 398 -8.13 -2.76 19.75
C ALA A 398 -7.44 -3.25 21.05
N SER A 399 -7.52 -2.46 22.13
CA SER A 399 -6.93 -2.83 23.43
C SER A 399 -7.58 -4.03 24.10
N LEU A 400 -8.81 -4.39 23.71
CA LEU A 400 -9.51 -5.58 24.22
C LEU A 400 -9.06 -6.87 23.50
N ILE A 401 -8.43 -6.74 22.32
CA ILE A 401 -8.10 -7.91 21.50
C ILE A 401 -6.68 -8.36 21.78
N LYS A 402 -6.55 -9.65 22.10
CA LYS A 402 -5.28 -10.33 22.33
C LYS A 402 -5.08 -11.42 21.29
N ILE A 403 -3.85 -11.55 20.83
CA ILE A 403 -3.44 -12.60 19.90
C ILE A 403 -2.74 -13.69 20.73
N THR A 404 -3.33 -14.89 20.74
CA THR A 404 -2.89 -16.01 21.61
C THR A 404 -2.62 -17.27 20.78
N ARG A 405 -2.09 -18.30 21.46
CA ARG A 405 -1.82 -19.63 20.86
C ARG A 405 -3.09 -20.46 20.72
#